data_598fb90596385725b2fdb44f628516a0
#
_entry.id   598fb90596385725b2fdb44f628516a0
#
_cell.length_a   1.000
_cell.length_b   1.000
_cell.length_c   1.000
_cell.angle_alpha   90.00
_cell.angle_beta   90.00
_cell.angle_gamma   90.00
#
_symmetry.space_group_name_H-M   'P 1'
#
loop_
_entity.id
_entity.type
_entity.pdbx_description
1 polymer ?
#
loop_
_entity_poly.entity_id
_entity_poly.type
_entity_poly.pdbx_seq_one_letter_code
_entity_poly.pdbx_strand_id
1 'polypeptide(L)'
;MASAQRPEDHPAAARVGIVLLTGPSGSGKSHLAARTGLPTVCLDDFYRDGTDPELPVGPDGRTDWDDVRAWDATRAMRTLTELAVDGRAALPIYDLAQDRAVGTHHLDIGDARLVIAEGIFAAELIDKCRQAGLLADALCLTGGPGRTFWRRLGRDLREGRKAPPTLLRRGWRLCREEPAIVARHRSLGATVVDGDQALARLRRLQDAVAGDDAGEAAA
;
A
#
# COMPACT_ATOMS: atom_id res chain seq x y z
N MET A 1 11.28 4.06 51.81
CA MET A 1 11.12 4.83 50.57
C MET A 1 10.67 3.87 49.47
N ALA A 2 9.38 3.85 49.20
CA ALA A 2 8.78 2.95 48.18
C ALA A 2 8.87 3.64 46.82
N SER A 3 9.62 3.00 45.91
CA SER A 3 9.72 3.41 44.51
C SER A 3 8.38 3.09 43.80
N ALA A 4 7.65 4.12 43.45
CA ALA A 4 6.45 3.97 42.61
C ALA A 4 6.88 3.56 41.21
N GLN A 5 6.64 2.30 40.83
CA GLN A 5 6.70 1.85 39.47
C GLN A 5 5.65 2.61 38.67
N ARG A 6 6.09 3.34 37.65
CA ARG A 6 5.19 3.88 36.59
C ARG A 6 4.48 2.69 35.95
N PRO A 7 3.17 2.80 35.68
CA PRO A 7 2.49 1.80 34.86
C PRO A 7 3.15 1.77 33.50
N GLU A 8 3.52 0.56 33.08
CA GLU A 8 4.00 0.30 31.72
C GLU A 8 2.94 0.81 30.73
N ASP A 9 3.36 1.73 29.85
CA ASP A 9 2.54 2.21 28.74
C ASP A 9 2.13 1.00 27.91
N HIS A 10 0.92 0.51 28.14
CA HIS A 10 0.26 -0.35 27.17
C HIS A 10 0.09 0.51 25.92
N PRO A 11 0.56 0.07 24.74
CA PRO A 11 0.29 0.81 23.53
C PRO A 11 -1.22 0.95 23.40
N ALA A 12 -1.69 2.19 23.28
CA ALA A 12 -3.09 2.48 23.09
C ALA A 12 -3.60 1.55 21.99
N ALA A 13 -4.66 0.79 22.26
CA ALA A 13 -5.22 -0.14 21.28
C ALA A 13 -5.45 0.62 19.98
N ALA A 14 -4.90 0.11 18.88
CA ALA A 14 -4.99 0.78 17.59
C ALA A 14 -6.46 1.02 17.25
N ARG A 15 -6.85 2.29 17.11
CA ARG A 15 -8.22 2.69 16.79
C ARG A 15 -8.62 2.35 15.36
N VAL A 16 -7.64 2.11 14.49
CA VAL A 16 -7.82 2.01 13.04
C VAL A 16 -7.11 0.78 12.50
N GLY A 17 -7.84 -0.02 11.74
CA GLY A 17 -7.31 -1.16 11.01
C GLY A 17 -6.71 -0.75 9.66
N ILE A 18 -5.56 -1.33 9.31
CA ILE A 18 -4.90 -1.11 8.02
C ILE A 18 -5.25 -2.27 7.08
N VAL A 19 -5.79 -1.94 5.91
CA VAL A 19 -5.94 -2.88 4.80
C VAL A 19 -4.81 -2.67 3.81
N LEU A 20 -3.94 -3.66 3.69
CA LEU A 20 -2.84 -3.65 2.72
C LEU A 20 -3.34 -4.13 1.36
N LEU A 21 -3.34 -3.24 0.37
CA LEU A 21 -3.77 -3.55 -1.00
C LEU A 21 -2.58 -3.61 -1.93
N THR A 22 -2.12 -4.82 -2.22
CA THR A 22 -0.98 -5.08 -3.09
C THR A 22 -1.41 -5.64 -4.45
N GLY A 23 -0.46 -5.89 -5.32
CA GLY A 23 -0.67 -6.50 -6.63
C GLY A 23 0.14 -5.83 -7.72
N PRO A 24 0.22 -6.44 -8.90
CA PRO A 24 0.98 -5.92 -10.03
C PRO A 24 0.61 -4.47 -10.37
N SER A 25 1.55 -3.69 -10.89
CA SER A 25 1.26 -2.35 -11.39
C SER A 25 0.16 -2.43 -12.46
N GLY A 26 -0.83 -1.54 -12.43
CA GLY A 26 -1.97 -1.54 -13.36
C GLY A 26 -3.07 -2.57 -13.06
N SER A 27 -3.00 -3.35 -11.97
CA SER A 27 -4.09 -4.25 -11.54
C SER A 27 -5.37 -3.50 -11.14
N GLY A 28 -5.27 -2.20 -10.85
CA GLY A 28 -6.42 -1.34 -10.53
C GLY A 28 -6.57 -1.04 -9.03
N LYS A 29 -5.49 -1.16 -8.24
CA LYS A 29 -5.48 -0.89 -6.79
C LYS A 29 -6.05 0.48 -6.43
N SER A 30 -5.46 1.55 -6.97
CA SER A 30 -5.89 2.94 -6.69
C SER A 30 -7.33 3.20 -7.13
N HIS A 31 -7.78 2.58 -8.25
CA HIS A 31 -9.17 2.68 -8.68
C HIS A 31 -10.12 1.95 -7.72
N LEU A 32 -9.72 0.79 -7.22
CA LEU A 32 -10.49 0.05 -6.22
C LEU A 32 -10.57 0.85 -4.91
N ALA A 33 -9.42 1.35 -4.41
CA ALA A 33 -9.36 2.15 -3.20
C ALA A 33 -10.30 3.36 -3.28
N ALA A 34 -10.26 4.13 -4.37
CA ALA A 34 -11.14 5.27 -4.59
C ALA A 34 -12.64 4.92 -4.57
N ARG A 35 -13.02 3.68 -4.96
CA ARG A 35 -14.43 3.23 -4.95
C ARG A 35 -14.96 2.90 -3.55
N THR A 36 -14.09 2.72 -2.58
CA THR A 36 -14.50 2.37 -1.19
C THR A 36 -14.87 3.60 -0.37
N GLY A 37 -14.38 4.78 -0.75
CA GLY A 37 -14.50 6.00 0.05
C GLY A 37 -13.61 6.02 1.30
N LEU A 38 -12.78 4.99 1.53
CA LEU A 38 -11.87 4.92 2.66
C LEU A 38 -10.66 5.85 2.46
N PRO A 39 -10.12 6.43 3.54
CA PRO A 39 -8.83 7.10 3.50
C PRO A 39 -7.76 6.16 2.92
N THR A 40 -6.93 6.70 2.04
CA THR A 40 -5.96 5.88 1.30
C THR A 40 -4.57 6.48 1.38
N VAL A 41 -3.60 5.63 1.70
CA VAL A 41 -2.16 5.92 1.67
C VAL A 41 -1.56 5.28 0.42
N CYS A 42 -0.92 6.10 -0.43
CA CYS A 42 -0.12 5.63 -1.53
C CYS A 42 1.26 5.21 -1.01
N LEU A 43 1.52 3.92 -0.93
CA LEU A 43 2.82 3.43 -0.47
C LEU A 43 3.93 3.60 -1.51
N ASP A 44 3.58 3.81 -2.77
CA ASP A 44 4.55 4.09 -3.82
C ASP A 44 5.19 5.50 -3.66
N ASP A 45 4.66 6.36 -2.76
CA ASP A 45 5.28 7.65 -2.40
C ASP A 45 6.45 7.52 -1.40
N PHE A 46 6.70 6.31 -0.88
CA PHE A 46 7.75 6.05 0.10
C PHE A 46 9.05 5.50 -0.52
N TYR A 47 9.29 5.71 -1.80
CA TYR A 47 10.59 5.42 -2.40
C TYR A 47 11.70 6.27 -1.77
N ARG A 48 12.91 5.70 -1.73
CA ARG A 48 14.11 6.42 -1.32
C ARG A 48 14.47 7.50 -2.35
N ASP A 49 15.23 8.49 -1.92
CA ASP A 49 15.75 9.52 -2.82
C ASP A 49 16.71 8.90 -3.85
N GLY A 50 16.63 9.33 -5.11
CA GLY A 50 17.48 8.82 -6.18
C GLY A 50 18.99 9.07 -5.98
N THR A 51 19.35 9.93 -5.03
CA THR A 51 20.74 10.18 -4.63
C THR A 51 21.20 9.30 -3.46
N ASP A 52 20.33 8.44 -2.90
CA ASP A 52 20.68 7.55 -1.80
C ASP A 52 21.74 6.52 -2.27
N PRO A 53 22.93 6.49 -1.63
CA PRO A 53 24.00 5.58 -2.04
C PRO A 53 23.69 4.09 -1.76
N GLU A 54 22.67 3.80 -0.96
CA GLU A 54 22.25 2.43 -0.66
C GLU A 54 21.22 1.87 -1.65
N LEU A 55 20.86 2.64 -2.69
CA LEU A 55 19.94 2.17 -3.72
C LEU A 55 20.47 0.92 -4.43
N PRO A 56 19.64 -0.09 -4.66
CA PRO A 56 20.02 -1.28 -5.41
C PRO A 56 20.34 -0.94 -6.86
N VAL A 57 21.41 -1.52 -7.38
CA VAL A 57 21.83 -1.35 -8.78
C VAL A 57 21.54 -2.64 -9.53
N GLY A 58 20.82 -2.52 -10.63
CA GLY A 58 20.50 -3.63 -11.53
C GLY A 58 21.67 -4.05 -12.40
N PRO A 59 21.53 -5.14 -13.17
CA PRO A 59 22.57 -5.64 -14.06
C PRO A 59 23.00 -4.68 -15.17
N ASP A 60 22.16 -3.68 -15.47
CA ASP A 60 22.41 -2.64 -16.46
C ASP A 60 23.14 -1.41 -15.89
N GLY A 61 23.55 -1.46 -14.60
CA GLY A 61 24.25 -0.38 -13.91
C GLY A 61 23.35 0.79 -13.51
N ARG A 62 22.02 0.64 -13.61
CA ARG A 62 21.02 1.64 -13.19
C ARG A 62 20.35 1.22 -11.88
N THR A 63 19.76 2.19 -11.19
CA THR A 63 18.94 1.90 -10.02
C THR A 63 17.81 0.93 -10.37
N ASP A 64 17.69 -0.14 -9.57
CA ASP A 64 16.59 -1.10 -9.68
C ASP A 64 15.43 -0.67 -8.77
N TRP A 65 14.50 0.07 -9.33
CA TRP A 65 13.31 0.54 -8.63
C TRP A 65 12.25 -0.56 -8.37
N ASP A 66 12.43 -1.74 -8.95
CA ASP A 66 11.58 -2.90 -8.69
C ASP A 66 12.08 -3.74 -7.49
N ASP A 67 13.28 -3.44 -6.97
CA ASP A 67 13.81 -4.04 -5.74
C ASP A 67 13.24 -3.35 -4.50
N VAL A 68 12.79 -4.14 -3.53
CA VAL A 68 12.22 -3.62 -2.26
C VAL A 68 13.18 -2.72 -1.48
N ARG A 69 14.48 -2.84 -1.67
CA ARG A 69 15.49 -1.98 -1.03
C ARG A 69 15.47 -0.54 -1.53
N ALA A 70 14.88 -0.28 -2.70
CA ALA A 70 14.66 1.07 -3.19
C ALA A 70 13.51 1.80 -2.47
N TRP A 71 12.79 1.10 -1.59
CA TRP A 71 11.61 1.61 -0.90
C TRP A 71 11.83 1.65 0.63
N ASP A 72 11.36 2.71 1.29
CA ASP A 72 11.53 2.91 2.73
C ASP A 72 10.38 2.30 3.53
N ALA A 73 10.47 0.97 3.75
CA ALA A 73 9.51 0.22 4.55
C ALA A 73 9.41 0.74 6.00
N THR A 74 10.49 1.31 6.54
CA THR A 74 10.51 1.82 7.93
C THR A 74 9.69 3.09 8.04
N ARG A 75 9.87 4.02 7.12
CA ARG A 75 9.09 5.25 7.05
C ARG A 75 7.62 4.96 6.79
N ALA A 76 7.31 4.05 5.85
CA ALA A 76 5.95 3.63 5.55
C ALA A 76 5.26 3.05 6.79
N MET A 77 5.91 2.11 7.51
CA MET A 77 5.36 1.50 8.71
C MET A 77 5.13 2.52 9.83
N ARG A 78 6.08 3.45 10.05
CA ARG A 78 5.92 4.52 11.02
C ARG A 78 4.70 5.39 10.70
N THR A 79 4.54 5.81 9.45
CA THR A 79 3.40 6.61 9.01
C THR A 79 2.06 5.88 9.21
N LEU A 80 2.00 4.58 8.90
CA LEU A 80 0.80 3.77 9.14
C LEU A 80 0.49 3.65 10.64
N THR A 81 1.51 3.56 11.48
CA THR A 81 1.35 3.52 12.94
C THR A 81 0.83 4.86 13.47
N GLU A 82 1.38 5.98 13.00
CA GLU A 82 0.89 7.33 13.33
C GLU A 82 -0.59 7.50 12.95
N LEU A 83 -0.98 7.10 11.73
CA LEU A 83 -2.38 7.12 11.31
C LEU A 83 -3.28 6.25 12.19
N ALA A 84 -2.83 5.07 12.58
CA ALA A 84 -3.63 4.15 13.37
C ALA A 84 -3.83 4.61 14.82
N VAL A 85 -2.86 5.35 15.38
CA VAL A 85 -2.89 5.82 16.77
C VAL A 85 -3.46 7.24 16.87
N ASP A 86 -2.97 8.16 16.02
CA ASP A 86 -3.24 9.59 16.12
C ASP A 86 -4.37 10.06 15.17
N GLY A 87 -4.80 9.20 14.24
CA GLY A 87 -5.80 9.54 13.21
C GLY A 87 -5.27 10.47 12.13
N ARG A 88 -4.01 10.84 12.17
CA ARG A 88 -3.39 11.77 11.21
C ARG A 88 -1.90 11.49 11.05
N ALA A 89 -1.36 11.74 9.86
CA ALA A 89 0.08 11.66 9.60
C ALA A 89 0.49 12.56 8.43
N ALA A 90 1.79 12.86 8.35
CA ALA A 90 2.40 13.53 7.21
C ALA A 90 2.91 12.49 6.21
N LEU A 91 2.37 12.51 5.00
CA LEU A 91 2.73 11.62 3.90
C LEU A 91 3.65 12.33 2.91
N PRO A 92 4.68 11.65 2.39
CA PRO A 92 5.50 12.22 1.33
C PRO A 92 4.70 12.39 0.04
N ILE A 93 5.15 13.31 -0.80
CA ILE A 93 4.76 13.44 -2.20
C ILE A 93 6.01 13.11 -3.01
N TYR A 94 6.02 11.96 -3.68
CA TYR A 94 7.18 11.51 -4.46
C TYR A 94 7.01 11.84 -5.94
N ASP A 95 8.02 12.49 -6.52
CA ASP A 95 8.07 12.78 -7.95
C ASP A 95 8.95 11.76 -8.66
N LEU A 96 8.32 10.82 -9.38
CA LEU A 96 8.99 9.79 -10.17
C LEU A 96 9.88 10.34 -11.31
N ALA A 97 9.67 11.59 -11.75
CA ALA A 97 10.49 12.18 -12.79
C ALA A 97 11.78 12.78 -12.22
N GLN A 98 11.76 13.13 -10.92
CA GLN A 98 12.90 13.68 -10.20
C GLN A 98 13.55 12.64 -9.27
N ASP A 99 13.00 11.44 -9.18
CA ASP A 99 13.43 10.34 -8.30
C ASP A 99 13.59 10.79 -6.84
N ARG A 100 12.69 11.64 -6.32
CA ARG A 100 12.77 12.17 -4.95
C ARG A 100 11.43 12.62 -4.38
N ALA A 101 11.36 12.72 -3.07
CA ALA A 101 10.26 13.39 -2.40
C ALA A 101 10.37 14.92 -2.64
N VAL A 102 9.31 15.54 -3.13
CA VAL A 102 9.22 16.98 -3.45
C VAL A 102 8.40 17.75 -2.42
N GLY A 103 7.79 17.08 -1.46
CA GLY A 103 6.98 17.72 -0.42
C GLY A 103 6.32 16.70 0.49
N THR A 104 5.40 17.20 1.31
CA THR A 104 4.55 16.40 2.18
C THR A 104 3.13 16.93 2.12
N HIS A 105 2.14 16.06 2.33
CA HIS A 105 0.78 16.46 2.62
C HIS A 105 0.31 15.79 3.92
N HIS A 106 -0.68 16.36 4.57
CA HIS A 106 -1.25 15.78 5.77
C HIS A 106 -2.52 15.01 5.41
N LEU A 107 -2.60 13.78 5.89
CA LEU A 107 -3.82 12.98 5.86
C LEU A 107 -4.42 12.97 7.26
N ASP A 108 -5.65 13.44 7.38
CA ASP A 108 -6.49 13.28 8.56
C ASP A 108 -7.61 12.32 8.18
N ILE A 109 -7.75 11.23 8.91
CA ILE A 109 -8.73 10.18 8.61
C ILE A 109 -10.07 10.39 9.32
N GLY A 110 -10.20 11.42 10.17
CA GLY A 110 -11.40 11.71 10.93
C GLY A 110 -11.85 10.53 11.79
N ASP A 111 -13.11 10.13 11.63
CA ASP A 111 -13.70 8.99 12.34
C ASP A 111 -13.53 7.65 11.63
N ALA A 112 -12.73 7.59 10.56
CA ALA A 112 -12.52 6.34 9.84
C ALA A 112 -11.81 5.30 10.69
N ARG A 113 -12.35 4.09 10.73
CA ARG A 113 -11.79 2.93 11.45
C ARG A 113 -10.96 2.01 10.57
N LEU A 114 -10.93 2.27 9.27
CA LEU A 114 -10.15 1.53 8.28
C LEU A 114 -9.42 2.50 7.37
N VAL A 115 -8.17 2.18 7.06
CA VAL A 115 -7.33 2.88 6.08
C VAL A 115 -6.82 1.87 5.07
N ILE A 116 -6.89 2.21 3.79
CA ILE A 116 -6.24 1.42 2.73
C ILE A 116 -4.82 1.95 2.53
N ALA A 117 -3.84 1.06 2.62
CA ALA A 117 -2.46 1.34 2.22
C ALA A 117 -2.16 0.53 0.95
N GLU A 118 -2.06 1.23 -0.20
CA GLU A 118 -1.89 0.58 -1.50
C GLU A 118 -0.52 0.85 -2.12
N GLY A 119 0.05 -0.17 -2.74
CA GLY A 119 1.32 -0.07 -3.44
C GLY A 119 1.85 -1.43 -3.89
N ILE A 120 2.89 -1.40 -4.73
CA ILE A 120 3.50 -2.64 -5.21
C ILE A 120 4.23 -3.40 -4.10
N PHE A 121 4.75 -2.69 -3.09
CA PHE A 121 5.45 -3.26 -1.93
C PHE A 121 4.58 -3.40 -0.68
N ALA A 122 3.27 -3.16 -0.76
CA ALA A 122 2.38 -3.25 0.39
C ALA A 122 2.45 -4.63 1.09
N ALA A 123 2.69 -5.71 0.34
CA ALA A 123 2.84 -7.05 0.90
C ALA A 123 4.01 -7.19 1.88
N GLU A 124 5.06 -6.38 1.75
CA GLU A 124 6.24 -6.41 2.63
C GLU A 124 5.94 -5.89 4.05
N LEU A 125 4.80 -5.23 4.23
CA LEU A 125 4.35 -4.75 5.54
C LEU A 125 3.41 -5.71 6.27
N ILE A 126 2.98 -6.82 5.64
CA ILE A 126 1.96 -7.71 6.21
C ILE A 126 2.36 -8.20 7.60
N ASP A 127 3.56 -8.75 7.74
CA ASP A 127 4.01 -9.28 9.03
C ASP A 127 4.26 -8.17 10.05
N LYS A 128 4.76 -7.01 9.62
CA LYS A 128 4.97 -5.86 10.51
C LYS A 128 3.64 -5.31 11.04
N CYS A 129 2.65 -5.12 10.16
CA CYS A 129 1.32 -4.68 10.56
C CYS A 129 0.62 -5.71 11.45
N ARG A 130 0.80 -7.01 11.17
CA ARG A 130 0.25 -8.09 12.00
C ARG A 130 0.86 -8.09 13.40
N GLN A 131 2.18 -7.98 13.52
CA GLN A 131 2.89 -7.94 14.80
C GLN A 131 2.53 -6.69 15.62
N ALA A 132 2.27 -5.58 14.95
CA ALA A 132 1.83 -4.33 15.59
C ALA A 132 0.32 -4.30 15.91
N GLY A 133 -0.46 -5.35 15.58
CA GLY A 133 -1.91 -5.37 15.79
C GLY A 133 -2.69 -4.41 14.90
N LEU A 134 -2.09 -3.94 13.79
CA LEU A 134 -2.69 -2.97 12.87
C LEU A 134 -3.38 -3.62 11.67
N LEU A 135 -3.06 -4.88 11.35
CA LEU A 135 -3.51 -5.51 10.12
C LEU A 135 -5.00 -5.89 10.19
N ALA A 136 -5.84 -5.19 9.45
CA ALA A 136 -7.24 -5.58 9.25
C ALA A 136 -7.38 -6.63 8.14
N ASP A 137 -6.65 -6.46 7.03
CA ASP A 137 -6.64 -7.40 5.90
C ASP A 137 -5.44 -7.16 4.98
N ALA A 138 -5.11 -8.17 4.15
CA ALA A 138 -4.08 -8.07 3.13
C ALA A 138 -4.57 -8.71 1.82
N LEU A 139 -4.76 -7.89 0.79
CA LEU A 139 -5.34 -8.27 -0.49
C LEU A 139 -4.35 -8.07 -1.63
N CYS A 140 -4.13 -9.12 -2.41
CA CYS A 140 -3.38 -9.04 -3.67
C CYS A 140 -4.37 -8.97 -4.83
N LEU A 141 -4.54 -7.76 -5.39
CA LEU A 141 -5.46 -7.52 -6.49
C LEU A 141 -4.87 -8.02 -7.81
N THR A 142 -5.54 -8.94 -8.44
CA THR A 142 -5.21 -9.40 -9.79
C THR A 142 -6.40 -9.25 -10.72
N GLY A 143 -6.16 -8.73 -11.91
CA GLY A 143 -7.16 -8.64 -12.96
C GLY A 143 -6.97 -9.68 -14.07
N GLY A 144 -5.92 -10.50 -13.92
CA GLY A 144 -5.37 -11.34 -14.97
C GLY A 144 -4.47 -10.57 -15.94
N PRO A 145 -3.44 -11.23 -16.48
CA PRO A 145 -2.36 -10.58 -17.26
C PRO A 145 -2.87 -9.74 -18.44
N GLY A 146 -3.86 -10.22 -19.17
CA GLY A 146 -4.40 -9.51 -20.33
C GLY A 146 -5.11 -8.20 -19.96
N ARG A 147 -5.95 -8.21 -18.91
CA ARG A 147 -6.70 -7.02 -18.46
C ARG A 147 -5.76 -5.97 -17.89
N THR A 148 -4.76 -6.39 -17.15
CA THR A 148 -3.69 -5.53 -16.59
C THR A 148 -2.87 -4.89 -17.70
N PHE A 149 -2.53 -5.66 -18.75
CA PHE A 149 -1.83 -5.16 -19.95
C PHE A 149 -2.58 -4.01 -20.62
N TRP A 150 -3.86 -4.22 -20.95
CA TRP A 150 -4.66 -3.21 -21.68
C TRP A 150 -4.89 -1.94 -20.84
N ARG A 151 -5.07 -2.07 -19.52
CA ARG A 151 -5.20 -0.91 -18.64
C ARG A 151 -3.91 -0.07 -18.59
N ARG A 152 -2.75 -0.72 -18.49
CA ARG A 152 -1.45 -0.04 -18.53
C ARG A 152 -1.22 0.65 -19.85
N LEU A 153 -1.41 -0.07 -20.95
CA LEU A 153 -1.22 0.47 -22.28
C LEU A 153 -2.10 1.72 -22.50
N GLY A 154 -3.37 1.65 -22.10
CA GLY A 154 -4.28 2.79 -22.20
C GLY A 154 -3.86 4.00 -21.36
N ARG A 155 -3.33 3.78 -20.15
CA ARG A 155 -2.79 4.83 -19.30
C ARG A 155 -1.53 5.46 -19.90
N ASP A 156 -0.56 4.64 -20.26
CA ASP A 156 0.74 5.09 -20.75
C ASP A 156 0.61 5.82 -22.11
N LEU A 157 -0.37 5.44 -22.93
CA LEU A 157 -0.72 6.16 -24.17
C LEU A 157 -1.35 7.54 -23.88
N ARG A 158 -2.22 7.64 -22.86
CA ARG A 158 -2.84 8.93 -22.47
C ARG A 158 -1.82 9.89 -21.85
N GLU A 159 -0.85 9.36 -21.13
CA GLU A 159 0.19 10.15 -20.45
C GLU A 159 1.38 10.50 -21.36
N GLY A 160 1.40 10.01 -22.61
CA GLY A 160 2.40 10.36 -23.62
C GLY A 160 3.85 9.99 -23.28
N ARG A 161 4.05 9.07 -22.32
CA ARG A 161 5.36 8.85 -21.66
C ARG A 161 6.43 8.22 -22.55
N LYS A 162 6.09 7.44 -23.59
CA LYS A 162 7.07 6.76 -24.50
C LYS A 162 6.44 6.32 -25.82
N ALA A 163 7.32 6.00 -26.81
CA ALA A 163 6.90 5.48 -28.11
C ALA A 163 6.14 4.13 -28.00
N PRO A 164 5.07 3.91 -28.79
CA PRO A 164 4.21 2.73 -28.71
C PRO A 164 4.91 1.36 -28.69
N PRO A 165 5.94 1.09 -29.50
CA PRO A 165 6.61 -0.23 -29.50
C PRO A 165 7.36 -0.52 -28.20
N THR A 166 7.90 0.51 -27.55
CA THR A 166 8.57 0.37 -26.24
C THR A 166 7.56 0.02 -25.14
N LEU A 167 6.37 0.63 -25.20
CA LEU A 167 5.27 0.36 -24.27
C LEU A 167 4.74 -1.07 -24.41
N LEU A 168 4.58 -1.56 -25.63
CA LEU A 168 4.15 -2.93 -25.90
C LEU A 168 5.15 -3.96 -25.36
N ARG A 169 6.46 -3.76 -25.62
CA ARG A 169 7.51 -4.64 -25.13
C ARG A 169 7.59 -4.65 -23.60
N ARG A 170 7.50 -3.49 -22.94
CA ARG A 170 7.45 -3.36 -21.50
C ARG A 170 6.19 -4.01 -20.92
N GLY A 171 5.03 -3.75 -21.51
CA GLY A 171 3.76 -4.33 -21.10
C GLY A 171 3.77 -5.86 -21.15
N TRP A 172 4.34 -6.44 -22.22
CA TRP A 172 4.47 -7.90 -22.34
C TRP A 172 5.40 -8.49 -21.25
N ARG A 173 6.58 -7.87 -21.02
CA ARG A 173 7.48 -8.31 -19.95
C ARG A 173 6.76 -8.36 -18.60
N LEU A 174 6.07 -7.29 -18.25
CA LEU A 174 5.31 -7.19 -17.02
C LEU A 174 4.15 -8.19 -16.91
N CYS A 175 3.50 -8.55 -18.03
CA CYS A 175 2.51 -9.63 -18.05
C CYS A 175 3.11 -11.00 -17.73
N ARG A 176 4.35 -11.25 -18.17
CA ARG A 176 5.04 -12.52 -17.87
C ARG A 176 5.54 -12.59 -16.41
N GLU A 177 5.83 -11.45 -15.81
CA GLU A 177 6.27 -11.33 -14.41
C GLU A 177 5.10 -11.34 -13.42
N GLU A 178 3.88 -10.99 -13.86
CA GLU A 178 2.69 -10.92 -12.99
C GLU A 178 2.44 -12.18 -12.17
N PRO A 179 2.52 -13.42 -12.71
CA PRO A 179 2.30 -14.62 -11.91
C PRO A 179 3.32 -14.79 -10.78
N ALA A 180 4.59 -14.43 -11.02
CA ALA A 180 5.64 -14.50 -10.01
C ALA A 180 5.42 -13.47 -8.90
N ILE A 181 5.00 -12.25 -9.26
CA ILE A 181 4.65 -11.19 -8.31
C ILE A 181 3.47 -11.63 -7.43
N VAL A 182 2.41 -12.16 -8.04
CA VAL A 182 1.23 -12.66 -7.31
C VAL A 182 1.60 -13.81 -6.38
N ALA A 183 2.42 -14.76 -6.86
CA ALA A 183 2.90 -15.88 -6.04
C ALA A 183 3.72 -15.40 -4.84
N ARG A 184 4.61 -14.41 -5.04
CA ARG A 184 5.36 -13.77 -3.95
C ARG A 184 4.45 -13.10 -2.94
N HIS A 185 3.52 -12.25 -3.38
CA HIS A 185 2.60 -11.57 -2.45
C HIS A 185 1.75 -12.56 -1.66
N ARG A 186 1.31 -13.65 -2.31
CA ARG A 186 0.62 -14.76 -1.64
C ARG A 186 1.49 -15.43 -0.58
N SER A 187 2.77 -15.67 -0.86
CA SER A 187 3.70 -16.28 0.12
C SER A 187 3.97 -15.36 1.31
N LEU A 188 3.85 -14.04 1.13
CA LEU A 188 3.91 -13.04 2.20
C LEU A 188 2.60 -12.92 3.00
N GLY A 189 1.55 -13.66 2.65
CA GLY A 189 0.30 -13.72 3.38
C GLY A 189 -0.86 -12.92 2.79
N ALA A 190 -0.71 -12.34 1.58
CA ALA A 190 -1.83 -11.66 0.92
C ALA A 190 -2.83 -12.65 0.33
N THR A 191 -4.12 -12.37 0.49
CA THR A 191 -5.21 -13.10 -0.18
C THR A 191 -5.35 -12.61 -1.61
N VAL A 192 -5.19 -13.52 -2.58
CA VAL A 192 -5.35 -13.18 -4.00
C VAL A 192 -6.83 -13.08 -4.34
N VAL A 193 -7.24 -11.93 -4.89
CA VAL A 193 -8.63 -11.60 -5.20
C VAL A 193 -8.74 -10.83 -6.52
N ASP A 194 -9.88 -10.91 -7.18
CA ASP A 194 -10.26 -10.00 -8.24
C ASP A 194 -10.91 -8.71 -7.69
N GLY A 195 -11.24 -7.76 -8.59
CA GLY A 195 -11.78 -6.46 -8.18
C GLY A 195 -13.13 -6.53 -7.47
N ASP A 196 -13.99 -7.45 -7.86
CA ASP A 196 -15.35 -7.58 -7.29
C ASP A 196 -15.27 -8.29 -5.93
N GLN A 197 -14.45 -9.32 -5.83
CA GLN A 197 -14.18 -10.01 -4.56
C GLN A 197 -13.52 -9.07 -3.54
N ALA A 198 -12.54 -8.27 -3.98
CA ALA A 198 -11.88 -7.28 -3.14
C ALA A 198 -12.88 -6.24 -2.61
N LEU A 199 -13.71 -5.67 -3.49
CA LEU A 199 -14.70 -4.68 -3.09
C LEU A 199 -15.74 -5.26 -2.12
N ALA A 200 -16.23 -6.47 -2.38
CA ALA A 200 -17.17 -7.13 -1.47
C ALA A 200 -16.55 -7.42 -0.09
N ARG A 201 -15.26 -7.77 -0.06
CA ARG A 201 -14.53 -8.01 1.18
C ARG A 201 -14.30 -6.72 1.98
N LEU A 202 -13.91 -5.64 1.30
CA LEU A 202 -13.73 -4.32 1.92
C LEU A 202 -15.04 -3.78 2.50
N ARG A 203 -16.16 -3.92 1.80
CA ARG A 203 -17.48 -3.52 2.31
C ARG A 203 -17.86 -4.30 3.58
N ARG A 204 -17.66 -5.61 3.60
CA ARG A 204 -17.90 -6.41 4.80
C ARG A 204 -17.06 -5.97 5.99
N LEU A 205 -15.81 -5.61 5.77
CA LEU A 205 -14.96 -5.05 6.83
C LEU A 205 -15.49 -3.71 7.33
N GLN A 206 -15.94 -2.83 6.43
CA GLN A 206 -16.55 -1.54 6.82
C GLN A 206 -17.81 -1.76 7.66
N ASP A 207 -18.69 -2.69 7.23
CA ASP A 207 -19.93 -3.00 7.94
C ASP A 207 -19.66 -3.60 9.33
N ALA A 208 -18.65 -4.46 9.46
CA ALA A 208 -18.26 -5.06 10.73
C ALA A 208 -17.76 -4.01 11.73
N VAL A 209 -16.88 -3.11 11.29
CA VAL A 209 -16.34 -2.04 12.14
C VAL A 209 -17.44 -1.04 12.55
N ALA A 210 -18.36 -0.70 11.64
CA ALA A 210 -19.50 0.17 11.97
C ALA A 210 -20.48 -0.47 12.97
N GLY A 211 -20.61 -1.80 12.94
CA GLY A 211 -21.44 -2.55 13.89
C GLY A 211 -20.86 -2.58 15.31
N ASP A 212 -19.54 -2.67 15.44
CA ASP A 212 -18.84 -2.65 16.73
C ASP A 212 -18.99 -1.29 17.43
N ASP A 213 -18.89 -0.17 16.70
CA ASP A 213 -19.09 1.19 17.24
C ASP A 213 -20.52 1.40 17.76
N ALA A 214 -21.54 0.84 17.09
CA ALA A 214 -22.93 0.93 17.52
C ALA A 214 -23.19 0.13 18.80
N GLY A 215 -22.48 -0.99 19.00
CA GLY A 215 -22.55 -1.81 20.21
C GLY A 215 -21.88 -1.14 21.42
N GLU A 216 -20.75 -0.47 21.21
CA GLU A 216 -20.00 0.21 22.27
C GLU A 216 -20.69 1.53 22.74
N ALA A 217 -21.39 2.22 21.83
CA ALA A 217 -22.17 3.41 22.16
C ALA A 217 -23.50 3.10 22.91
N ALA A 218 -23.93 1.84 22.92
CA ALA A 218 -25.18 1.38 23.57
C ALA A 218 -24.95 0.71 24.94
N ALA A 219 -23.68 0.52 25.36
CA ALA A 219 -23.30 -0.11 26.63
C ALA A 219 -22.85 0.94 27.66
#